data_c599f0271de385f95b02f85f8b09ecc4
#
_entry.id   c599f0271de385f95b02f85f8b09ecc4
#
_cell.length_a   1.000
_cell.length_b   1.000
_cell.length_c   1.000
_cell.angle_alpha   90.00
_cell.angle_beta   90.00
_cell.angle_gamma   90.00
#
_symmetry.space_group_name_H-M   'P 1'
#
loop_
_entity.id
_entity.type
_entity.pdbx_description
1 polymer ?
#
loop_
_entity_poly.entity_id
_entity_poly.type
_entity_poly.pdbx_seq_one_letter_code
_entity_poly.pdbx_strand_id
1 'polypeptide(L)' 'MSINWTEKLQNLKKTTGALASSSPETMKMFGGLAFTVTKDGALSKKNKELMAIAISICIRCEDCIAYHMQNAIK' A
#
# COMPACT_ATOMS: atom_id res chain seq x y z
N MET A 1 -13.99 -17.14 -6.28
CA MET A 1 -14.39 -15.73 -6.29
C MET A 1 -13.33 -14.91 -7.01
N SER A 2 -13.75 -14.16 -8.01
CA SER A 2 -12.80 -13.33 -8.75
C SER A 2 -12.82 -11.90 -8.21
N ILE A 3 -11.64 -11.30 -8.11
CA ILE A 3 -11.45 -9.95 -7.62
C ILE A 3 -11.00 -9.08 -8.78
N ASN A 4 -11.67 -7.95 -8.98
CA ASN A 4 -11.20 -6.95 -9.91
C ASN A 4 -10.20 -6.06 -9.18
N TRP A 5 -8.92 -6.34 -9.37
CA TRP A 5 -7.86 -5.65 -8.63
C TRP A 5 -7.74 -4.17 -8.99
N THR A 6 -8.05 -3.82 -10.24
CA THR A 6 -8.05 -2.42 -10.67
C THR A 6 -9.13 -1.63 -9.92
N GLU A 7 -10.34 -2.19 -9.85
CA GLU A 7 -11.44 -1.56 -9.13
C GLU A 7 -11.15 -1.47 -7.64
N LYS A 8 -10.59 -2.55 -7.06
CA LYS A 8 -10.23 -2.56 -5.64
C LYS A 8 -9.23 -1.45 -5.33
N LEU A 9 -8.22 -1.28 -6.19
CA LEU A 9 -7.21 -0.25 -6.00
C LEU A 9 -7.82 1.15 -6.13
N GLN A 10 -8.74 1.36 -7.07
CA GLN A 10 -9.43 2.63 -7.22
C GLN A 10 -10.25 2.96 -5.98
N ASN A 11 -10.96 1.98 -5.42
CA ASN A 11 -11.74 2.16 -4.20
C ASN A 11 -10.85 2.48 -3.01
N LEU A 12 -9.71 1.81 -2.91
CA LEU A 12 -8.73 2.07 -1.85
C LEU A 12 -8.21 3.51 -1.93
N LYS A 13 -7.85 3.97 -3.13
CA LYS A 13 -7.38 5.34 -3.33
C LYS A 13 -8.45 6.36 -2.95
N LYS A 14 -9.70 6.09 -3.30
CA LYS A 14 -10.83 6.97 -2.98
C LYS A 14 -11.00 7.06 -1.46
N THR A 15 -11.00 5.94 -0.78
CA THR A 15 -11.16 5.88 0.67
C THR A 15 -10.00 6.56 1.39
N THR A 16 -8.77 6.29 0.93
CA THR A 16 -7.56 6.90 1.49
C THR A 16 -7.57 8.41 1.29
N GLY A 17 -8.01 8.87 0.11
CA GLY A 17 -8.14 10.28 -0.17
C GLY A 17 -9.15 10.98 0.73
N ALA A 18 -10.29 10.31 1.00
CA ALA A 18 -11.29 10.82 1.91
C ALA A 18 -10.74 10.94 3.34
N LEU A 19 -9.99 9.93 3.77
CA LEU A 19 -9.34 9.94 5.07
C LEU A 19 -8.30 11.06 5.17
N ALA A 20 -7.52 11.27 4.12
CA ALA A 20 -6.54 12.35 4.07
C ALA A 20 -7.20 13.72 4.16
N SER A 21 -8.40 13.88 3.57
CA SER A 21 -9.16 15.11 3.66
C SER A 21 -9.69 15.35 5.07
N SER A 22 -10.10 14.28 5.77
CA SER A 22 -10.63 14.37 7.13
C SER A 22 -9.54 14.55 8.18
N SER A 23 -8.37 13.95 7.97
CA SER A 23 -7.26 13.99 8.94
C SER A 23 -5.95 14.21 8.21
N PRO A 24 -5.76 15.40 7.62
CA PRO A 24 -4.61 15.64 6.74
C PRO A 24 -3.27 15.53 7.45
N GLU A 25 -3.16 16.03 8.66
CA GLU A 25 -1.90 15.99 9.41
C GLU A 25 -1.49 14.54 9.74
N THR A 26 -2.43 13.75 10.24
CA THR A 26 -2.18 12.36 10.59
C THR A 26 -1.79 11.56 9.35
N MET A 27 -2.50 11.75 8.25
CA MET A 27 -2.23 11.01 7.02
C MET A 27 -0.90 11.44 6.39
N LYS A 28 -0.54 12.70 6.52
CA LYS A 28 0.78 13.18 6.05
C LYS A 28 1.90 12.49 6.81
N MET A 29 1.78 12.36 8.11
CA MET A 29 2.79 11.70 8.93
C MET A 29 2.85 10.21 8.65
N PHE A 30 1.69 9.57 8.48
CA PHE A 30 1.63 8.16 8.13
C PHE A 30 2.26 7.90 6.76
N GLY A 31 1.94 8.74 5.78
CA GLY A 31 2.52 8.64 4.45
C GLY A 31 4.03 8.82 4.46
N GLY A 32 4.53 9.74 5.29
CA GLY A 32 5.96 9.94 5.47
C GLY A 32 6.64 8.72 6.06
N LEU A 33 6.00 8.11 7.06
CA LEU A 33 6.51 6.88 7.66
C LEU A 33 6.55 5.75 6.63
N ALA A 34 5.46 5.55 5.89
CA ALA A 34 5.38 4.52 4.86
C ALA A 34 6.47 4.71 3.80
N PHE A 35 6.68 5.94 3.35
CA PHE A 35 7.72 6.27 2.38
C PHE A 35 9.11 5.95 2.93
N THR A 36 9.37 6.34 4.17
CA THR A 36 10.69 6.18 4.79
C THR A 36 11.06 4.73 4.98
N VAL A 37 10.12 3.89 5.44
CA VAL A 37 10.42 2.48 5.72
C VAL A 37 10.52 1.64 4.46
N THR A 38 9.90 2.08 3.35
CA THR A 38 9.91 1.31 2.10
C THR A 38 10.97 1.78 1.10
N LYS A 39 11.65 2.90 1.36
CA LYS A 39 12.69 3.37 0.44
C LYS A 39 13.89 2.42 0.44
N ASP A 40 14.74 2.54 -0.59
CA ASP A 40 15.93 1.73 -0.70
C ASP A 40 16.85 1.91 0.52
N GLY A 41 17.40 0.80 0.99
CA GLY A 41 18.32 0.77 2.10
C GLY A 41 19.15 -0.49 1.97
N ALA A 42 19.40 -1.18 3.08
CA ALA A 42 20.06 -2.50 3.05
C ALA A 42 19.27 -3.47 2.18
N LEU A 43 17.94 -3.34 2.20
CA LEU A 43 17.05 -4.04 1.28
C LEU A 43 16.50 -3.03 0.28
N SER A 44 16.34 -3.44 -0.99
CA SER A 44 15.76 -2.57 -1.99
C SER A 44 14.28 -2.35 -1.74
N LYS A 45 13.76 -1.24 -2.24
CA LYS A 45 12.32 -0.96 -2.20
C LYS A 45 11.54 -2.12 -2.83
N LYS A 46 11.99 -2.63 -3.98
CA LYS A 46 11.34 -3.74 -4.67
C LYS A 46 11.24 -4.97 -3.76
N ASN A 47 12.33 -5.34 -3.10
CA ASN A 47 12.33 -6.50 -2.21
C ASN A 47 11.40 -6.29 -1.02
N LYS A 48 11.39 -5.08 -0.45
CA LYS A 48 10.48 -4.76 0.65
C LYS A 48 9.02 -4.89 0.23
N GLU A 49 8.67 -4.42 -0.96
CA GLU A 49 7.30 -4.54 -1.47
C GLU A 49 6.93 -6.00 -1.73
N LEU A 50 7.87 -6.81 -2.26
CA LEU A 50 7.62 -8.23 -2.47
C LEU A 50 7.39 -8.97 -1.15
N MET A 51 8.15 -8.63 -0.11
CA MET A 51 7.95 -9.20 1.22
C MET A 51 6.58 -8.81 1.78
N ALA A 52 6.18 -7.55 1.60
CA ALA A 52 4.89 -7.06 2.05
C ALA A 52 3.75 -7.79 1.33
N ILE A 53 3.90 -8.07 0.03
CA ILE A 53 2.92 -8.83 -0.74
C ILE A 53 2.76 -10.23 -0.15
N ALA A 54 3.88 -10.90 0.12
CA ALA A 54 3.85 -12.26 0.69
C ALA A 54 3.12 -12.28 2.04
N ILE A 55 3.40 -11.32 2.90
CA ILE A 55 2.73 -11.19 4.19
C ILE A 55 1.24 -10.90 4.01
N SER A 56 0.91 -10.01 3.06
CA SER A 56 -0.46 -9.63 2.76
C SER A 56 -1.31 -10.83 2.34
N ILE A 57 -0.72 -11.73 1.56
CA ILE A 57 -1.39 -12.96 1.13
C ILE A 57 -1.65 -13.86 2.35
N CYS A 58 -0.66 -14.00 3.22
CA CYS A 58 -0.79 -14.83 4.42
C CYS A 58 -1.88 -14.35 5.36
N ILE A 59 -2.01 -13.04 5.53
CA ILE A 59 -3.03 -12.47 6.42
C ILE A 59 -4.34 -12.17 5.68
N ARG A 60 -4.39 -12.46 4.38
CA ARG A 60 -5.58 -12.28 3.54
C ARG A 60 -6.09 -10.84 3.51
N CYS A 61 -5.17 -9.90 3.47
CA CYS A 61 -5.51 -8.48 3.36
C CYS A 61 -5.53 -8.08 1.89
N GLU A 62 -6.71 -8.07 1.27
CA GLU A 62 -6.83 -7.77 -0.16
C GLU A 62 -6.37 -6.36 -0.50
N ASP A 63 -6.72 -5.38 0.32
CA ASP A 63 -6.28 -4.00 0.10
C ASP A 63 -4.77 -3.88 0.20
N CYS A 64 -4.15 -4.61 1.12
CA CYS A 64 -2.69 -4.62 1.26
C CYS A 64 -2.04 -5.22 0.02
N ILE A 65 -2.60 -6.32 -0.51
CA ILE A 65 -2.10 -6.95 -1.73
C ILE A 65 -2.14 -5.95 -2.88
N ALA A 66 -3.29 -5.29 -3.08
CA ALA A 66 -3.46 -4.33 -4.17
C ALA A 66 -2.47 -3.17 -4.04
N TYR A 67 -2.33 -2.63 -2.85
CA TYR A 67 -1.46 -1.49 -2.58
C TYR A 67 0.02 -1.84 -2.85
N HIS A 68 0.50 -2.95 -2.29
CA HIS A 68 1.91 -3.32 -2.44
C HIS A 68 2.23 -3.81 -3.85
N MET A 69 1.27 -4.45 -4.54
CA MET A 69 1.44 -4.82 -5.94
C MET A 69 1.65 -3.58 -6.81
N GLN A 70 0.85 -2.55 -6.61
CA GLN A 70 1.03 -1.29 -7.33
C GLN A 70 2.42 -0.72 -7.10
N ASN A 71 2.87 -0.71 -5.85
CA ASN A 71 4.18 -0.16 -5.51
C ASN A 71 5.32 -1.01 -6.06
N ALA A 72 5.17 -2.33 -6.12
CA ALA A 72 6.19 -3.21 -6.66
C ALA A 72 6.36 -3.05 -8.16
N ILE A 73 5.27 -2.75 -8.88
CA ILE A 73 5.30 -2.58 -10.33
C ILE A 73 5.96 -1.25 -10.74
N LYS A 74 5.82 -0.25 -9.93
CA LYS A 74 6.46 1.05 -10.20
C LYS A 74 8.00 0.93 -10.20
#